data_8dbe8817618488f887aeb7aea55e2f4e
#
_entry.id   8dbe8817618488f887aeb7aea55e2f4e
#
_cell.length_a   1.000
_cell.length_b   1.000
_cell.length_c   1.000
_cell.angle_alpha   90.00
_cell.angle_beta   90.00
_cell.angle_gamma   90.00
#
_symmetry.space_group_name_H-M   'P 1'
#
loop_
_entity.id
_entity.type
_entity.pdbx_description
1 polymer ?
#
loop_
_entity_poly.entity_id
_entity_poly.type
_entity_poly.pdbx_seq_one_letter_code
_entity_poly.pdbx_strand_id
1 'polypeptide(L)'
;NYGSLGAQNAKKINLLDKSSLFEELKLNKNLKTCFLVFQPTTNSNFDVVKNMKIIEKFLFNNNFEQLLVSHVNSDPGSKEFISYLKDGGNNIKFEILSSLGIQKYLSMAKHVDLVIGNASSFIFELPLKNIKSILITDRQKGREITDHVFRSKITLKDLQNTYDNLKITTNKTGYPYNKNNTD
;
A
#
# COMPACT_ATOMS: atom_id res chain seq x y z
N ASN A 1 -18.91 14.11 14.68
CA ASN A 1 -17.94 13.43 13.80
C ASN A 1 -17.57 12.09 14.45
N TYR A 2 -18.23 11.00 14.06
CA TYR A 2 -18.08 9.68 14.69
C TYR A 2 -16.80 8.93 14.26
N GLY A 3 -15.89 9.58 13.53
CA GLY A 3 -14.70 8.93 13.00
C GLY A 3 -15.01 7.92 11.87
N SER A 4 -14.00 7.19 11.42
CA SER A 4 -14.15 6.12 10.43
C SER A 4 -14.46 4.78 11.12
N LEU A 5 -15.55 4.10 10.73
CA LEU A 5 -15.86 2.75 11.22
C LEU A 5 -14.72 1.77 10.91
N GLY A 6 -14.08 1.91 9.74
CA GLY A 6 -12.90 1.13 9.37
C GLY A 6 -11.74 1.34 10.36
N ALA A 7 -11.50 2.59 10.77
CA ALA A 7 -10.49 2.92 11.76
C ALA A 7 -10.78 2.29 13.13
N GLN A 8 -12.03 2.33 13.60
CA GLN A 8 -12.42 1.71 14.87
C GLN A 8 -12.22 0.19 14.85
N ASN A 9 -12.59 -0.46 13.76
CA ASN A 9 -12.36 -1.90 13.58
C ASN A 9 -10.88 -2.23 13.51
N ALA A 10 -10.10 -1.47 12.76
CA ALA A 10 -8.67 -1.68 12.62
C ALA A 10 -7.93 -1.64 13.96
N LYS A 11 -8.33 -0.78 14.90
CA LYS A 11 -7.73 -0.72 16.25
C LYS A 11 -7.83 -2.05 17.00
N LYS A 12 -8.98 -2.73 16.89
CA LYS A 12 -9.29 -3.96 17.65
C LYS A 12 -8.65 -5.21 17.04
N ILE A 13 -8.17 -5.14 15.80
CA ILE A 13 -7.62 -6.31 15.10
C ILE A 13 -6.25 -6.68 15.66
N ASN A 14 -6.09 -7.92 16.09
CA ASN A 14 -4.80 -8.51 16.38
C ASN A 14 -4.12 -8.91 15.06
N LEU A 15 -2.88 -8.46 14.85
CA LEU A 15 -2.11 -8.81 13.67
C LEU A 15 -1.59 -10.25 13.80
N LEU A 16 -1.58 -10.96 12.68
CA LEU A 16 -0.95 -12.28 12.55
C LEU A 16 0.58 -12.12 12.55
N ASP A 17 1.30 -13.12 13.00
CA ASP A 17 2.75 -13.13 12.86
C ASP A 17 3.18 -13.36 11.40
N LYS A 18 4.40 -12.90 11.06
CA LYS A 18 4.91 -12.95 9.69
C LYS A 18 5.00 -14.37 9.15
N SER A 19 5.48 -15.33 9.96
CA SER A 19 5.72 -16.68 9.49
C SER A 19 4.43 -17.39 9.15
N SER A 20 3.44 -17.38 10.05
CA SER A 20 2.12 -17.99 9.83
C SER A 20 1.39 -17.37 8.63
N LEU A 21 1.44 -16.02 8.50
CA LEU A 21 0.79 -15.33 7.39
C LEU A 21 1.41 -15.71 6.04
N PHE A 22 2.75 -15.69 5.94
CA PHE A 22 3.43 -15.98 4.69
C PHE A 22 3.33 -17.45 4.30
N GLU A 23 3.34 -18.38 5.28
CA GLU A 23 3.11 -19.78 5.07
C GLU A 23 1.69 -20.07 4.55
N GLU A 24 0.68 -19.50 5.19
CA GLU A 24 -0.73 -19.64 4.76
C GLU A 24 -0.93 -19.15 3.33
N LEU A 25 -0.29 -18.05 2.96
CA LEU A 25 -0.39 -17.44 1.62
C LEU A 25 0.61 -18.05 0.62
N LYS A 26 1.43 -19.03 1.03
CA LYS A 26 2.48 -19.68 0.21
C LYS A 26 3.49 -18.68 -0.35
N LEU A 27 3.83 -17.66 0.43
CA LEU A 27 4.76 -16.59 0.06
C LEU A 27 6.15 -16.83 0.69
N ASN A 28 7.20 -16.33 0.02
CA ASN A 28 8.54 -16.38 0.58
C ASN A 28 8.79 -15.16 1.50
N LYS A 29 8.85 -15.39 2.80
CA LYS A 29 9.06 -14.35 3.83
C LYS A 29 10.47 -13.74 3.85
N ASN A 30 11.44 -14.34 3.16
CA ASN A 30 12.83 -13.88 3.14
C ASN A 30 13.12 -12.91 2.01
N LEU A 31 12.22 -12.77 1.03
CA LEU A 31 12.36 -11.83 -0.06
C LEU A 31 12.01 -10.40 0.41
N LYS A 32 12.78 -9.42 -0.06
CA LYS A 32 12.44 -8.02 0.12
C LYS A 32 11.18 -7.69 -0.65
N THR A 33 10.13 -7.38 0.05
CA THR A 33 8.75 -7.38 -0.47
C THR A 33 8.11 -6.00 -0.43
N CYS A 34 7.51 -5.60 -1.55
CA CYS A 34 6.58 -4.48 -1.61
C CYS A 34 5.13 -4.99 -1.68
N PHE A 35 4.22 -4.34 -0.95
CA PHE A 35 2.79 -4.58 -1.04
C PHE A 35 2.11 -3.40 -1.73
N LEU A 36 1.58 -3.63 -2.93
CA LEU A 36 0.88 -2.65 -3.75
C LEU A 36 -0.63 -2.78 -3.55
N VAL A 37 -1.23 -1.73 -3.02
CA VAL A 37 -2.68 -1.61 -2.84
C VAL A 37 -3.20 -0.55 -3.78
N PHE A 38 -3.40 -0.97 -5.02
CA PHE A 38 -3.71 -0.06 -6.10
C PHE A 38 -5.09 -0.34 -6.69
N GLN A 39 -5.88 0.73 -6.81
CA GLN A 39 -7.14 0.72 -7.53
C GLN A 39 -7.02 1.68 -8.70
N PRO A 40 -7.22 1.23 -9.95
CA PRO A 40 -7.25 2.12 -11.09
C PRO A 40 -8.20 3.30 -10.85
N THR A 41 -7.81 4.48 -11.31
CA THR A 41 -8.66 5.66 -11.20
C THR A 41 -9.44 5.82 -12.49
N THR A 42 -10.70 6.23 -12.39
CA THR A 42 -11.57 6.53 -13.55
C THR A 42 -11.15 7.76 -14.35
N ASN A 43 -10.05 8.40 -13.98
CA ASN A 43 -9.54 9.56 -14.70
C ASN A 43 -8.94 9.12 -16.04
N SER A 44 -9.48 9.61 -17.14
CA SER A 44 -9.16 9.27 -18.53
C SER A 44 -7.66 9.42 -18.91
N ASN A 45 -6.90 10.17 -18.12
CA ASN A 45 -5.48 10.44 -18.39
C ASN A 45 -4.51 9.55 -17.57
N PHE A 46 -5.01 8.55 -16.84
CA PHE A 46 -4.18 7.69 -16.01
C PHE A 46 -3.75 6.42 -16.79
N ASP A 47 -2.57 6.46 -17.35
CA ASP A 47 -1.96 5.30 -18.01
C ASP A 47 -1.42 4.32 -16.96
N VAL A 48 -2.19 3.26 -16.73
CA VAL A 48 -1.89 2.22 -15.72
C VAL A 48 -0.58 1.50 -16.04
N VAL A 49 -0.36 1.11 -17.29
CA VAL A 49 0.82 0.33 -17.72
C VAL A 49 2.09 1.16 -17.59
N LYS A 50 2.07 2.41 -18.03
CA LYS A 50 3.20 3.35 -17.88
C LYS A 50 3.57 3.53 -16.41
N ASN A 51 2.57 3.75 -15.56
CA ASN A 51 2.79 3.97 -14.13
C ASN A 51 3.33 2.71 -13.43
N MET A 52 2.84 1.53 -13.81
CA MET A 52 3.35 0.27 -13.28
C MET A 52 4.80 0.01 -13.67
N LYS A 53 5.20 0.30 -14.91
CA LYS A 53 6.61 0.23 -15.34
C LYS A 53 7.53 1.13 -14.52
N ILE A 54 7.06 2.33 -14.13
CA ILE A 54 7.82 3.24 -13.27
C ILE A 54 7.97 2.66 -11.86
N ILE A 55 6.87 2.14 -11.27
CA ILE A 55 6.88 1.52 -9.94
C ILE A 55 7.80 0.30 -9.95
N GLU A 56 7.69 -0.59 -10.94
CA GLU A 56 8.55 -1.76 -11.07
C GLU A 56 10.03 -1.38 -11.14
N LYS A 57 10.37 -0.42 -12.01
CA LYS A 57 11.76 0.07 -12.13
C LYS A 57 12.27 0.69 -10.83
N PHE A 58 11.44 1.44 -10.11
CA PHE A 58 11.78 1.97 -8.78
C PHE A 58 12.06 0.84 -7.80
N LEU A 59 11.21 -0.17 -7.73
CA LEU A 59 11.37 -1.32 -6.84
C LEU A 59 12.64 -2.10 -7.18
N PHE A 60 12.89 -2.38 -8.45
CA PHE A 60 14.09 -3.06 -8.91
C PHE A 60 15.37 -2.31 -8.52
N ASN A 61 15.41 -1.00 -8.73
CA ASN A 61 16.54 -0.14 -8.35
C ASN A 61 16.83 -0.14 -6.84
N ASN A 62 15.82 -0.50 -6.03
CA ASN A 62 15.92 -0.59 -4.58
C ASN A 62 16.01 -2.04 -4.06
N ASN A 63 16.36 -3.00 -4.94
CA ASN A 63 16.57 -4.41 -4.63
C ASN A 63 15.33 -5.08 -4.01
N PHE A 64 14.11 -4.69 -4.42
CA PHE A 64 12.92 -5.46 -4.13
C PHE A 64 12.86 -6.68 -5.04
N GLU A 65 12.53 -7.83 -4.46
CA GLU A 65 12.51 -9.12 -5.13
C GLU A 65 11.09 -9.62 -5.39
N GLN A 66 10.14 -9.13 -4.59
CA GLN A 66 8.73 -9.53 -4.68
C GLN A 66 7.80 -8.32 -4.61
N LEU A 67 6.79 -8.32 -5.50
CA LEU A 67 5.68 -7.37 -5.49
C LEU A 67 4.38 -8.14 -5.28
N LEU A 68 3.80 -7.96 -4.09
CA LEU A 68 2.47 -8.48 -3.76
C LEU A 68 1.43 -7.42 -4.15
N VAL A 69 0.45 -7.80 -4.94
CA VAL A 69 -0.61 -6.89 -5.37
C VAL A 69 -1.92 -7.31 -4.71
N SER A 70 -2.57 -6.39 -4.01
CA SER A 70 -3.88 -6.64 -3.44
C SER A 70 -4.90 -6.91 -4.54
N HIS A 71 -6.00 -7.61 -4.18
CA HIS A 71 -7.13 -7.79 -5.08
C HIS A 71 -7.54 -6.48 -5.77
N VAL A 72 -7.69 -6.53 -7.09
CA VAL A 72 -8.08 -5.38 -7.92
C VAL A 72 -9.59 -5.44 -8.14
N ASN A 73 -10.27 -4.34 -7.84
CA ASN A 73 -11.71 -4.22 -8.12
C ASN A 73 -11.98 -4.22 -9.63
N SER A 74 -13.25 -4.40 -10.02
CA SER A 74 -13.66 -4.39 -11.44
C SER A 74 -13.79 -2.98 -12.05
N ASP A 75 -13.05 -2.00 -11.52
CA ASP A 75 -13.05 -0.62 -12.01
C ASP A 75 -12.42 -0.52 -13.43
N PRO A 76 -12.76 0.52 -14.22
CA PRO A 76 -12.11 0.77 -15.50
C PRO A 76 -10.59 0.81 -15.38
N GLY A 77 -9.86 0.17 -16.30
CA GLY A 77 -8.39 0.01 -16.25
C GLY A 77 -7.90 -1.23 -15.50
N SER A 78 -8.81 -1.97 -14.83
CA SER A 78 -8.41 -3.18 -14.08
C SER A 78 -7.98 -4.32 -14.99
N LYS A 79 -8.57 -4.44 -16.17
CA LYS A 79 -8.19 -5.47 -17.16
C LYS A 79 -6.77 -5.27 -17.67
N GLU A 80 -6.43 -4.05 -18.03
CA GLU A 80 -5.09 -3.67 -18.49
C GLU A 80 -4.05 -3.87 -17.39
N PHE A 81 -4.42 -3.52 -16.15
CA PHE A 81 -3.57 -3.72 -14.98
C PHE A 81 -3.31 -5.20 -14.71
N ILE A 82 -4.35 -6.03 -14.71
CA ILE A 82 -4.23 -7.48 -14.51
C ILE A 82 -3.44 -8.13 -15.66
N SER A 83 -3.69 -7.71 -16.91
CA SER A 83 -2.91 -8.20 -18.07
C SER A 83 -1.43 -7.89 -17.89
N TYR A 84 -1.08 -6.65 -17.56
CA TYR A 84 0.30 -6.25 -17.29
C TYR A 84 0.97 -7.12 -16.21
N LEU A 85 0.26 -7.41 -15.11
CA LEU A 85 0.78 -8.23 -14.03
C LEU A 85 0.97 -9.71 -14.44
N LYS A 86 0.10 -10.23 -15.33
CA LYS A 86 0.18 -11.61 -15.83
C LYS A 86 1.26 -11.80 -16.90
N ASP A 87 1.44 -10.80 -17.76
CA ASP A 87 2.46 -10.82 -18.80
C ASP A 87 3.89 -10.73 -18.25
N GLY A 88 3.98 -10.44 -16.94
CA GLY A 88 5.19 -10.46 -16.14
C GLY A 88 6.06 -9.22 -16.35
N GLY A 89 6.27 -8.44 -15.31
CA GLY A 89 7.41 -7.56 -15.22
C GLY A 89 8.68 -8.43 -15.19
N ASN A 90 9.69 -8.07 -15.94
CA ASN A 90 10.83 -8.97 -16.19
C ASN A 90 11.84 -9.05 -15.03
N ASN A 91 11.68 -8.25 -13.95
CA ASN A 91 12.74 -8.07 -12.97
C ASN A 91 12.32 -8.36 -11.51
N ILE A 92 11.04 -8.53 -11.22
CA ILE A 92 10.50 -8.72 -9.88
C ILE A 92 9.41 -9.78 -9.93
N LYS A 93 9.37 -10.68 -8.93
CA LYS A 93 8.31 -11.67 -8.81
C LYS A 93 6.98 -11.01 -8.46
N PHE A 94 5.96 -11.13 -9.32
CA PHE A 94 4.61 -10.65 -9.06
C PHE A 94 3.70 -11.74 -8.49
N GLU A 95 2.93 -11.38 -7.46
CA GLU A 95 1.89 -12.23 -6.88
C GLU A 95 0.63 -11.42 -6.68
N ILE A 96 -0.47 -11.81 -7.33
CA ILE A 96 -1.78 -11.19 -7.11
C ILE A 96 -2.48 -11.94 -5.99
N LEU A 97 -2.73 -11.26 -4.88
CA LEU A 97 -3.39 -11.83 -3.73
C LEU A 97 -4.91 -11.78 -3.91
N SER A 98 -5.59 -12.86 -3.54
CA SER A 98 -7.05 -12.85 -3.41
C SER A 98 -7.48 -11.89 -2.30
N SER A 99 -8.79 -11.68 -2.12
CA SER A 99 -9.30 -10.86 -1.02
C SER A 99 -8.82 -11.40 0.33
N LEU A 100 -8.03 -10.60 1.04
CA LEU A 100 -7.37 -11.02 2.29
C LEU A 100 -8.27 -10.87 3.53
N GLY A 101 -9.31 -10.05 3.45
CA GLY A 101 -9.98 -9.54 4.63
C GLY A 101 -9.08 -8.58 5.45
N ILE A 102 -9.65 -7.87 6.40
CA ILE A 102 -8.96 -6.76 7.08
C ILE A 102 -7.77 -7.23 7.93
N GLN A 103 -7.87 -8.38 8.59
CA GLN A 103 -6.81 -8.89 9.47
C GLN A 103 -5.53 -9.23 8.69
N LYS A 104 -5.65 -10.08 7.66
CA LYS A 104 -4.50 -10.44 6.81
C LYS A 104 -3.96 -9.26 6.02
N TYR A 105 -4.84 -8.36 5.57
CA TYR A 105 -4.45 -7.13 4.90
C TYR A 105 -3.54 -6.26 5.78
N LEU A 106 -3.96 -5.98 7.03
CA LEU A 106 -3.17 -5.18 7.96
C LEU A 106 -1.89 -5.90 8.40
N SER A 107 -1.96 -7.23 8.58
CA SER A 107 -0.79 -8.04 8.91
C SER A 107 0.22 -8.05 7.77
N MET A 108 -0.23 -8.20 6.52
CA MET A 108 0.63 -8.11 5.34
C MET A 108 1.30 -6.75 5.26
N ALA A 109 0.52 -5.66 5.35
CA ALA A 109 1.06 -4.30 5.33
C ALA A 109 2.08 -4.04 6.47
N LYS A 110 1.95 -4.72 7.62
CA LYS A 110 2.89 -4.61 8.75
C LYS A 110 4.20 -5.32 8.52
N HIS A 111 4.19 -6.43 7.79
CA HIS A 111 5.34 -7.34 7.69
C HIS A 111 6.17 -7.21 6.42
N VAL A 112 5.68 -6.50 5.42
CA VAL A 112 6.44 -6.18 4.20
C VAL A 112 7.39 -5.00 4.41
N ASP A 113 8.36 -4.85 3.51
CA ASP A 113 9.38 -3.79 3.60
C ASP A 113 8.87 -2.43 3.11
N LEU A 114 7.82 -2.43 2.27
CA LEU A 114 7.21 -1.21 1.73
C LEU A 114 5.75 -1.43 1.37
N VAL A 115 4.90 -0.45 1.69
CA VAL A 115 3.51 -0.38 1.23
C VAL A 115 3.35 0.83 0.32
N ILE A 116 2.88 0.61 -0.91
CA ILE A 116 2.58 1.67 -1.89
C ILE A 116 1.12 1.53 -2.35
N GLY A 117 0.43 2.61 -2.57
CA GLY A 117 -0.92 2.53 -3.14
C GLY A 117 -1.72 3.82 -3.09
N ASN A 118 -3.01 3.69 -3.37
CA ASN A 118 -3.94 4.82 -3.42
C ASN A 118 -5.28 4.56 -2.68
N ALA A 119 -5.33 3.54 -1.84
CA ALA A 119 -6.53 3.20 -1.09
C ALA A 119 -6.75 4.13 0.11
N SER A 120 -8.00 4.23 0.58
CA SER A 120 -8.35 5.02 1.76
C SER A 120 -7.75 4.45 3.06
N SER A 121 -7.45 3.16 3.10
CA SER A 121 -6.80 2.48 4.21
C SER A 121 -5.45 3.09 4.59
N PHE A 122 -4.75 3.72 3.63
CA PHE A 122 -3.49 4.45 3.88
C PHE A 122 -3.67 5.60 4.85
N ILE A 123 -4.86 6.18 4.88
CA ILE A 123 -5.19 7.32 5.74
C ILE A 123 -5.84 6.86 7.04
N PHE A 124 -6.72 5.86 6.97
CA PHE A 124 -7.58 5.50 8.10
C PHE A 124 -7.10 4.30 8.90
N GLU A 125 -6.54 3.27 8.27
CA GLU A 125 -6.24 2.00 8.94
C GLU A 125 -4.75 1.76 9.19
N LEU A 126 -3.89 1.99 8.16
CA LEU A 126 -2.46 1.71 8.28
C LEU A 126 -1.76 2.54 9.38
N PRO A 127 -2.04 3.86 9.52
CA PRO A 127 -1.41 4.66 10.58
C PRO A 127 -1.73 4.17 11.99
N LEU A 128 -2.94 3.61 12.21
CA LEU A 128 -3.34 3.05 13.51
C LEU A 128 -2.50 1.84 13.94
N LYS A 129 -1.86 1.18 13.00
CA LYS A 129 -0.93 0.06 13.23
C LYS A 129 0.53 0.47 13.13
N ASN A 130 0.81 1.78 13.14
CA ASN A 130 2.15 2.32 12.95
C ASN A 130 2.82 1.76 11.68
N ILE A 131 2.07 1.74 10.58
CA ILE A 131 2.54 1.29 9.28
C ILE A 131 2.79 2.51 8.40
N LYS A 132 4.04 2.71 8.00
CA LYS A 132 4.41 3.74 7.04
C LYS A 132 4.08 3.29 5.63
N SER A 133 3.63 4.24 4.80
CA SER A 133 3.23 3.94 3.43
C SER A 133 3.45 5.10 2.47
N ILE A 134 3.66 4.79 1.20
CA ILE A 134 3.72 5.78 0.13
C ILE A 134 2.35 5.85 -0.55
N LEU A 135 1.72 7.01 -0.44
CA LEU A 135 0.44 7.31 -1.06
C LEU A 135 0.68 7.94 -2.44
N ILE A 136 0.28 7.23 -3.48
CA ILE A 136 0.38 7.66 -4.88
C ILE A 136 -0.97 8.11 -5.43
N THR A 137 -0.95 8.90 -6.48
CA THR A 137 -2.11 9.50 -7.15
C THR A 137 -2.89 10.52 -6.31
N ASP A 138 -3.83 11.23 -6.96
CA ASP A 138 -4.66 12.25 -6.32
C ASP A 138 -5.98 11.71 -5.76
N ARG A 139 -6.19 10.38 -5.77
CA ARG A 139 -7.45 9.75 -5.31
C ARG A 139 -7.82 10.14 -3.87
N GLN A 140 -6.82 10.41 -3.04
CA GLN A 140 -7.01 10.81 -1.65
C GLN A 140 -6.68 12.31 -1.42
N LYS A 141 -6.73 13.14 -2.47
CA LYS A 141 -6.49 14.58 -2.36
C LYS A 141 -7.52 15.25 -1.44
N GLY A 142 -7.06 16.22 -0.65
CA GLY A 142 -7.92 16.95 0.30
C GLY A 142 -8.17 16.25 1.62
N ARG A 143 -7.73 14.99 1.79
CA ARG A 143 -7.78 14.32 3.09
C ARG A 143 -6.57 14.66 3.94
N GLU A 144 -6.79 14.86 5.24
CA GLU A 144 -5.72 15.02 6.21
C GLU A 144 -4.92 13.72 6.33
N ILE A 145 -3.60 13.83 6.41
CA ILE A 145 -2.69 12.68 6.52
C ILE A 145 -1.83 12.81 7.78
N THR A 146 -1.37 11.67 8.28
CA THR A 146 -0.39 11.59 9.37
C THR A 146 1.03 11.51 8.81
N ASP A 147 2.03 11.62 9.69
CA ASP A 147 3.45 11.39 9.35
C ASP A 147 3.81 9.92 9.04
N HIS A 148 2.84 9.00 9.09
CA HIS A 148 2.97 7.64 8.56
C HIS A 148 2.69 7.57 7.04
N VAL A 149 2.14 8.64 6.44
CA VAL A 149 1.69 8.65 5.05
C VAL A 149 2.53 9.64 4.24
N PHE A 150 3.30 9.13 3.31
CA PHE A 150 4.21 9.91 2.46
C PHE A 150 3.60 10.03 1.06
N ARG A 151 3.23 11.24 0.63
CA ARG A 151 2.71 11.46 -0.72
C ARG A 151 3.83 11.47 -1.74
N SER A 152 3.61 10.79 -2.88
CA SER A 152 4.53 10.80 -4.00
C SER A 152 3.80 10.91 -5.34
N LYS A 153 4.44 11.56 -6.32
CA LYS A 153 4.10 11.38 -7.72
C LYS A 153 4.70 10.06 -8.22
N ILE A 154 4.11 9.50 -9.28
CA ILE A 154 4.65 8.28 -9.91
C ILE A 154 5.73 8.69 -10.93
N THR A 155 6.86 9.13 -10.42
CA THR A 155 8.11 9.30 -11.16
C THR A 155 9.24 8.62 -10.39
N LEU A 156 10.29 8.18 -11.07
CA LEU A 156 11.42 7.52 -10.40
C LEU A 156 12.05 8.43 -9.35
N LYS A 157 12.21 9.72 -9.66
CA LYS A 157 12.80 10.71 -8.76
C LYS A 157 11.95 10.92 -7.52
N ASP A 158 10.64 11.15 -7.70
CA ASP A 158 9.76 11.45 -6.57
C ASP A 158 9.58 10.22 -5.67
N LEU A 159 9.42 9.02 -6.25
CA LEU A 159 9.34 7.77 -5.49
C LEU A 159 10.61 7.52 -4.69
N GLN A 160 11.80 7.75 -5.29
CA GLN A 160 13.07 7.58 -4.59
C GLN A 160 13.20 8.56 -3.42
N ASN A 161 12.97 9.84 -3.66
CA ASN A 161 13.03 10.86 -2.61
C ASN A 161 12.05 10.55 -1.47
N THR A 162 10.83 10.13 -1.81
CA THR A 162 9.81 9.79 -0.82
C THR A 162 10.20 8.55 -0.02
N TYR A 163 10.76 7.53 -0.65
CA TYR A 163 11.22 6.31 0.01
C TYR A 163 12.38 6.57 0.96
N ASP A 164 13.33 7.43 0.55
CA ASP A 164 14.46 7.80 1.40
C ASP A 164 13.99 8.58 2.63
N ASN A 165 13.06 9.52 2.46
CA ASN A 165 12.43 10.24 3.57
C ASN A 165 11.66 9.30 4.51
N LEU A 166 10.93 8.32 3.97
CA LEU A 166 10.19 7.33 4.77
C LEU A 166 11.13 6.52 5.67
N LYS A 167 12.33 6.17 5.20
CA LYS A 167 13.32 5.40 5.99
C LYS A 167 13.86 6.18 7.19
N ILE A 168 14.10 7.48 7.04
CA ILE A 168 14.73 8.31 8.07
C ILE A 168 13.75 9.00 9.02
N THR A 169 12.47 9.12 8.63
CA THR A 169 11.49 9.83 9.44
C THR A 169 11.13 9.01 10.68
N THR A 170 11.15 9.65 11.85
CA THR A 170 10.59 9.13 13.09
C THR A 170 9.19 9.68 13.28
N ASN A 171 8.21 8.82 13.55
CA ASN A 171 6.81 9.23 13.69
C ASN A 171 6.58 9.97 15.02
N LYS A 172 6.04 11.18 14.97
CA LYS A 172 5.83 12.04 16.14
C LYS A 172 4.40 12.53 16.32
N THR A 173 3.57 12.50 15.25
CA THR A 173 2.23 13.10 15.32
C THR A 173 1.16 12.10 15.71
N GLY A 174 0.12 12.61 16.40
CA GLY A 174 -1.06 11.84 16.72
C GLY A 174 -1.89 11.53 15.48
N TYR A 175 -2.77 10.56 15.61
CA TYR A 175 -3.70 10.16 14.56
C TYR A 175 -4.92 11.13 14.51
N PRO A 176 -5.12 11.92 13.43
CA PRO A 176 -6.11 13.00 13.42
C PRO A 176 -7.56 12.52 13.46
N TYR A 177 -7.82 11.26 13.10
CA TYR A 177 -9.17 10.67 13.09
C TYR A 177 -9.50 9.91 14.36
N ASN A 178 -8.68 10.07 15.42
CA ASN A 178 -8.83 9.40 16.70
C ASN A 178 -9.51 10.29 17.76
N LYS A 179 -10.25 11.29 17.36
CA LYS A 179 -11.04 12.07 18.32
C LYS A 179 -12.14 11.16 18.88
N ASN A 180 -11.85 10.54 20.02
CA ASN A 180 -12.92 10.06 20.87
C ASN A 180 -13.66 11.31 21.34
N ASN A 181 -14.86 11.54 20.85
CA ASN A 181 -15.80 12.38 21.55
C ASN A 181 -16.28 11.54 22.75
N THR A 182 -15.46 11.54 23.82
CA THR A 182 -15.94 11.37 25.17
C THR A 182 -16.02 12.77 25.74
N ASP A 183 -17.15 13.42 25.55
CA ASP A 183 -17.79 14.40 26.43
C ASP A 183 -19.29 14.32 26.15
#